data_bd5d6e8426a7ce4c883c5a82ecc5cdcb
#
_entry.id   bd5d6e8426a7ce4c883c5a82ecc5cdcb
#
_cell.length_a   1.000
_cell.length_b   1.000
_cell.length_c   1.000
_cell.angle_alpha   90.00
_cell.angle_beta   90.00
_cell.angle_gamma   90.00
#
_symmetry.space_group_name_H-M   'P 1'
#
loop_
_entity.id
_entity.type
_entity.pdbx_description
1 polymer ?
#
loop_
_entity_poly.entity_id
_entity_poly.type
_entity_poly.pdbx_seq_one_letter_code
_entity_poly.pdbx_strand_id
1 'polypeptide(L)'
;MIFTRIKLVNLYAFCNAELNLSYPKKQVNIPLEGEHLAGRPKFYYKKVCIITGGNASGKTSLGRILCGIQIFLRTKELRSSLRLNHKDQDASFEVDFATENFLHHRLYVRFAANETGTLSVKEVKYGYVKININDTCFKTTEKLNKLFSVGVPTPAEYYFHEISSDCNAVTLEPFKNVIFSGGWYYQLSGTQESTTEISRMNKDILERVIRTFDSSIVGVVEMTESESEDKNPSRVYLIRFKNKDYSIVTSKGDITNSERMSRGTYDAVTIAHFVSAIISDCEELSVRSDIPSMTYYLDEKLAYSHSELERIIV
;
A
#
# COMPACT_ATOMS: atom_id res chain seq x y z
N MET A 1 -1.15 -6.54 8.33
CA MET A 1 -2.18 -6.88 7.31
C MET A 1 -1.49 -7.03 5.96
N ILE A 2 -1.67 -8.16 5.29
CA ILE A 2 -1.01 -8.52 4.04
C ILE A 2 -2.08 -8.86 3.02
N PHE A 3 -2.21 -8.07 1.95
CA PHE A 3 -3.16 -8.38 0.88
C PHE A 3 -2.73 -9.62 0.09
N THR A 4 -3.67 -10.52 -0.15
CA THR A 4 -3.45 -11.76 -0.93
C THR A 4 -4.24 -11.79 -2.23
N ARG A 5 -5.39 -11.08 -2.28
CA ARG A 5 -6.24 -10.98 -3.47
C ARG A 5 -7.11 -9.72 -3.40
N ILE A 6 -7.32 -9.09 -4.54
CA ILE A 6 -8.16 -7.92 -4.69
C ILE A 6 -9.00 -8.08 -5.94
N LYS A 7 -10.32 -7.98 -5.82
CA LYS A 7 -11.26 -8.00 -6.94
C LYS A 7 -12.02 -6.68 -6.98
N LEU A 8 -12.14 -6.11 -8.16
CA LEU A 8 -12.72 -4.79 -8.40
C LEU A 8 -13.79 -4.90 -9.49
N VAL A 9 -14.96 -4.32 -9.24
CA VAL A 9 -16.05 -4.25 -10.22
C VAL A 9 -16.56 -2.82 -10.32
N ASN A 10 -16.65 -2.32 -11.53
CA ASN A 10 -17.17 -0.98 -11.86
C ASN A 10 -16.47 0.18 -11.15
N LEU A 11 -15.14 0.09 -10.98
CA LEU A 11 -14.32 1.11 -10.33
C LEU A 11 -13.30 1.72 -11.30
N TYR A 12 -13.33 3.03 -11.50
CA TYR A 12 -12.47 3.76 -12.45
C TYR A 12 -12.54 3.11 -13.85
N ALA A 13 -11.42 2.63 -14.37
CA ALA A 13 -11.34 1.90 -15.66
C ALA A 13 -11.59 0.37 -15.51
N PHE A 14 -11.81 -0.12 -14.31
CA PHE A 14 -11.96 -1.55 -14.04
C PHE A 14 -13.43 -1.97 -14.09
N CYS A 15 -13.86 -2.61 -15.18
CA CYS A 15 -15.19 -3.21 -15.28
C CYS A 15 -15.31 -4.44 -14.40
N ASN A 16 -14.32 -5.35 -14.48
CA ASN A 16 -14.17 -6.53 -13.65
C ASN A 16 -12.70 -6.95 -13.69
N ALA A 17 -11.98 -6.69 -12.63
CA ALA A 17 -10.55 -6.96 -12.54
C ALA A 17 -10.21 -7.72 -11.26
N GLU A 18 -9.21 -8.59 -11.34
CA GLU A 18 -8.69 -9.31 -10.19
C GLU A 18 -7.16 -9.22 -10.16
N LEU A 19 -6.62 -8.85 -9.01
CA LEU A 19 -5.21 -8.84 -8.71
C LEU A 19 -4.93 -9.94 -7.68
N ASN A 20 -4.18 -10.96 -8.08
CA ASN A 20 -3.76 -12.05 -7.21
C ASN A 20 -2.33 -11.81 -6.71
N LEU A 21 -2.20 -11.57 -5.42
CA LEU A 21 -0.94 -11.33 -4.71
C LEU A 21 -0.45 -12.58 -3.96
N SER A 22 -1.04 -13.74 -4.23
CA SER A 22 -0.60 -15.03 -3.68
C SER A 22 0.11 -15.88 -4.75
N TYR A 23 0.73 -16.95 -4.29
CA TYR A 23 1.36 -17.92 -5.16
C TYR A 23 0.38 -19.06 -5.56
N PRO A 24 0.53 -19.64 -6.76
CA PRO A 24 -0.32 -20.74 -7.20
C PRO A 24 -0.13 -21.99 -6.33
N LYS A 25 -1.09 -22.90 -6.35
CA LYS A 25 -1.11 -24.13 -5.55
C LYS A 25 0.16 -24.98 -5.67
N LYS A 26 0.72 -25.09 -6.87
CA LYS A 26 2.02 -25.73 -7.12
C LYS A 26 3.04 -24.64 -7.41
N GLN A 27 4.01 -24.52 -6.53
CA GLN A 27 5.18 -23.68 -6.79
C GLN A 27 6.19 -24.48 -7.59
N VAL A 28 6.57 -23.94 -8.74
CA VAL A 28 7.60 -24.52 -9.59
C VAL A 28 8.96 -23.93 -9.24
N ASN A 29 8.97 -22.68 -8.74
CA ASN A 29 10.16 -21.96 -8.30
C ASN A 29 10.11 -21.69 -6.81
N ILE A 30 11.27 -21.66 -6.17
CA ILE A 30 11.40 -21.29 -4.76
C ILE A 30 11.04 -19.80 -4.65
N PRO A 31 10.08 -19.41 -3.79
CA PRO A 31 9.77 -18.01 -3.52
C PRO A 31 11.01 -17.27 -3.01
N LEU A 32 11.00 -15.96 -3.13
CA LEU A 32 12.01 -15.14 -2.48
C LEU A 32 12.01 -15.39 -0.98
N GLU A 33 13.19 -15.33 -0.37
CA GLU A 33 13.32 -15.51 1.07
C GLU A 33 12.42 -14.50 1.81
N GLY A 34 11.67 -15.00 2.79
CA GLY A 34 10.74 -14.19 3.57
C GLY A 34 9.40 -13.88 2.92
N GLU A 35 9.07 -14.38 1.72
CA GLU A 35 7.72 -14.24 1.11
C GLU A 35 6.71 -15.24 1.68
N HIS A 36 6.75 -15.46 2.96
CA HIS A 36 5.76 -16.26 3.69
C HIS A 36 5.34 -15.55 4.99
N LEU A 37 4.16 -15.88 5.47
CA LEU A 37 3.68 -15.37 6.74
C LEU A 37 4.53 -15.94 7.88
N ALA A 38 5.09 -15.08 8.73
CA ALA A 38 5.89 -15.49 9.87
C ALA A 38 5.11 -16.53 10.72
N GLY A 39 5.72 -17.68 11.03
CA GLY A 39 5.07 -18.79 11.73
C GLY A 39 4.11 -19.64 10.85
N ARG A 40 4.01 -19.40 9.56
CA ARG A 40 3.22 -20.17 8.58
C ARG A 40 4.03 -20.43 7.31
N PRO A 41 5.00 -21.34 7.32
CA PRO A 41 6.01 -21.48 6.27
C PRO A 41 5.48 -21.93 4.91
N LYS A 42 4.21 -22.36 4.83
CA LYS A 42 3.54 -22.73 3.58
C LYS A 42 2.57 -21.66 3.07
N PHE A 43 2.34 -20.60 3.86
CA PHE A 43 1.45 -19.51 3.46
C PHE A 43 2.25 -18.43 2.76
N TYR A 44 2.42 -18.57 1.44
CA TYR A 44 3.20 -17.65 0.60
C TYR A 44 2.36 -16.55 0.00
N TYR A 45 2.93 -15.35 -0.08
CA TYR A 45 2.36 -14.16 -0.71
C TYR A 45 3.46 -13.31 -1.36
N LYS A 46 3.09 -12.48 -2.31
CA LYS A 46 4.03 -11.58 -3.00
C LYS A 46 4.23 -10.34 -2.16
N LYS A 47 5.45 -10.13 -1.66
CA LYS A 47 5.83 -8.91 -0.91
C LYS A 47 6.00 -7.72 -1.83
N VAL A 48 6.55 -7.94 -3.02
CA VAL A 48 6.81 -6.92 -4.03
C VAL A 48 6.00 -7.26 -5.28
N CYS A 49 5.33 -6.26 -5.83
CA CYS A 49 4.57 -6.40 -7.05
C CYS A 49 4.81 -5.20 -7.96
N ILE A 50 5.32 -5.46 -9.16
CA ILE A 50 5.53 -4.43 -10.18
C ILE A 50 4.35 -4.44 -11.12
N ILE A 51 3.69 -3.28 -11.25
CA ILE A 51 2.53 -3.12 -12.11
C ILE A 51 2.95 -2.35 -13.36
N THR A 52 2.96 -3.02 -14.48
CA THR A 52 3.30 -2.44 -15.79
C THR A 52 2.07 -2.27 -16.66
N GLY A 53 2.12 -1.33 -17.57
CA GLY A 53 1.04 -1.08 -18.54
C GLY A 53 1.17 0.29 -19.20
N GLY A 54 0.53 0.46 -20.33
CA GLY A 54 0.49 1.71 -21.08
C GLY A 54 -0.12 2.88 -20.29
N ASN A 55 -0.01 4.09 -20.85
CA ASN A 55 -0.69 5.24 -20.26
C ASN A 55 -2.21 5.00 -20.25
N ALA A 56 -2.87 5.53 -19.24
CA ALA A 56 -4.30 5.34 -18.97
C ALA A 56 -4.76 3.89 -18.71
N SER A 57 -3.85 2.94 -18.49
CA SER A 57 -4.21 1.54 -18.15
C SER A 57 -4.76 1.36 -16.72
N GLY A 58 -4.82 2.42 -15.91
CA GLY A 58 -5.40 2.39 -14.58
C GLY A 58 -4.41 2.19 -13.43
N LYS A 59 -3.09 2.26 -13.65
CA LYS A 59 -2.08 2.11 -12.58
C LYS A 59 -2.33 3.04 -11.39
N THR A 60 -2.40 4.34 -11.64
CA THR A 60 -2.73 5.35 -10.61
C THR A 60 -4.11 5.11 -9.98
N SER A 61 -5.09 4.72 -10.79
CA SER A 61 -6.43 4.39 -10.30
C SER A 61 -6.41 3.21 -9.33
N LEU A 62 -5.61 2.18 -9.61
CA LEU A 62 -5.42 1.05 -8.70
C LEU A 62 -4.86 1.50 -7.35
N GLY A 63 -3.82 2.35 -7.34
CA GLY A 63 -3.27 2.91 -6.11
C GLY A 63 -4.32 3.68 -5.30
N ARG A 64 -5.14 4.51 -5.96
CA ARG A 64 -6.24 5.25 -5.32
C ARG A 64 -7.31 4.32 -4.75
N ILE A 65 -7.64 3.23 -5.45
CA ILE A 65 -8.59 2.23 -4.97
C ILE A 65 -8.03 1.52 -3.74
N LEU A 66 -6.77 1.07 -3.78
CA LEU A 66 -6.11 0.40 -2.65
C LEU A 66 -6.06 1.30 -1.42
N CYS A 67 -5.72 2.57 -1.60
CA CYS A 67 -5.79 3.57 -0.54
C CYS A 67 -7.21 3.71 0.01
N GLY A 68 -8.21 3.81 -0.86
CA GLY A 68 -9.63 3.88 -0.47
C GLY A 68 -10.10 2.65 0.30
N ILE A 69 -9.67 1.46 -0.09
CA ILE A 69 -9.95 0.20 0.62
C ILE A 69 -9.33 0.21 2.02
N GLN A 70 -8.08 0.63 2.17
CA GLN A 70 -7.42 0.71 3.47
C GLN A 70 -8.09 1.73 4.40
N ILE A 71 -8.50 2.88 3.85
CA ILE A 71 -9.28 3.87 4.60
C ILE A 71 -10.61 3.25 5.06
N PHE A 72 -11.34 2.55 4.16
CA PHE A 72 -12.59 1.87 4.52
C PHE A 72 -12.38 0.81 5.62
N LEU A 73 -11.33 0.01 5.53
CA LEU A 73 -10.99 -0.98 6.57
C LEU A 73 -10.81 -0.31 7.94
N ARG A 74 -10.28 0.90 7.99
CA ARG A 74 -10.05 1.65 9.23
C ARG A 74 -11.27 2.42 9.70
N THR A 75 -11.92 3.19 8.81
CA THR A 75 -12.97 4.16 9.16
C THR A 75 -14.39 3.64 8.95
N LYS A 76 -14.54 2.59 8.13
CA LYS A 76 -15.82 2.05 7.62
C LYS A 76 -16.57 3.05 6.72
N GLU A 77 -15.87 4.06 6.22
CA GLU A 77 -16.42 5.09 5.33
C GLU A 77 -15.80 4.98 3.94
N LEU A 78 -16.65 5.11 2.92
CA LEU A 78 -16.19 5.19 1.53
C LEU A 78 -15.57 6.55 1.26
N ARG A 79 -14.40 6.55 0.65
CA ARG A 79 -13.73 7.78 0.27
C ARG A 79 -14.44 8.45 -0.90
N SER A 80 -14.69 9.75 -0.79
CA SER A 80 -15.32 10.58 -1.86
C SER A 80 -14.51 10.61 -3.16
N SER A 81 -13.23 10.27 -3.12
CA SER A 81 -12.37 10.20 -4.32
C SER A 81 -12.57 8.93 -5.15
N LEU A 82 -13.23 7.89 -4.63
CA LEU A 82 -13.57 6.71 -5.42
C LEU A 82 -14.51 7.11 -6.58
N ARG A 83 -14.29 6.53 -7.75
CA ARG A 83 -15.07 6.83 -8.96
C ARG A 83 -15.66 5.55 -9.53
N LEU A 84 -16.95 5.58 -9.85
CA LEU A 84 -17.60 4.51 -10.59
C LEU A 84 -17.25 4.64 -12.08
N ASN A 85 -17.06 3.52 -12.76
CA ASN A 85 -16.90 3.48 -14.21
C ASN A 85 -18.23 3.85 -14.91
N HIS A 86 -19.32 3.17 -14.53
CA HIS A 86 -20.69 3.43 -14.94
C HIS A 86 -21.49 3.90 -13.74
N LYS A 87 -22.03 5.13 -13.79
CA LYS A 87 -22.68 5.78 -12.64
C LYS A 87 -24.02 5.15 -12.25
N ASP A 88 -24.66 4.51 -13.18
CA ASP A 88 -25.96 3.82 -13.09
C ASP A 88 -25.86 2.36 -12.60
N GLN A 89 -24.65 1.90 -12.38
CA GLN A 89 -24.40 0.53 -11.92
C GLN A 89 -23.70 0.54 -10.57
N ASP A 90 -24.01 -0.46 -9.74
CA ASP A 90 -23.30 -0.69 -8.49
C ASP A 90 -21.84 -1.00 -8.74
N ALA A 91 -21.00 -0.54 -7.84
CA ALA A 91 -19.60 -0.90 -7.79
C ALA A 91 -19.31 -1.79 -6.58
N SER A 92 -18.25 -2.58 -6.66
CA SER A 92 -17.81 -3.36 -5.53
C SER A 92 -16.30 -3.56 -5.51
N PHE A 93 -15.79 -3.78 -4.31
CA PHE A 93 -14.48 -4.39 -4.11
C PHE A 93 -14.60 -5.60 -3.17
N GLU A 94 -13.75 -6.57 -3.42
CA GLU A 94 -13.54 -7.72 -2.55
C GLU A 94 -12.05 -7.86 -2.29
N VAL A 95 -11.66 -7.95 -1.03
CA VAL A 95 -10.26 -8.07 -0.65
C VAL A 95 -10.04 -9.23 0.30
N ASP A 96 -9.04 -10.05 -0.01
CA ASP A 96 -8.54 -11.09 0.87
C ASP A 96 -7.21 -10.61 1.47
N PHE A 97 -7.05 -10.76 2.78
CA PHE A 97 -5.83 -10.36 3.47
C PHE A 97 -5.55 -11.23 4.69
N ALA A 98 -4.29 -11.44 4.99
CA ALA A 98 -3.83 -12.15 6.18
C ALA A 98 -3.38 -11.17 7.27
N THR A 99 -3.55 -11.59 8.52
CA THR A 99 -3.11 -10.86 9.71
C THR A 99 -2.16 -11.70 10.56
N GLU A 100 -1.44 -11.05 11.45
CA GLU A 100 -0.40 -11.67 12.31
C GLU A 100 -0.96 -12.70 13.30
N ASN A 101 -2.25 -12.61 13.65
CA ASN A 101 -2.96 -13.59 14.46
C ASN A 101 -3.38 -14.84 13.69
N PHE A 102 -2.81 -15.06 12.50
CA PHE A 102 -3.03 -16.20 11.63
C PHE A 102 -4.48 -16.38 11.16
N LEU A 103 -5.13 -15.28 10.86
CA LEU A 103 -6.43 -15.27 10.23
C LEU A 103 -6.30 -14.81 8.77
N HIS A 104 -7.01 -15.49 7.87
CA HIS A 104 -7.19 -15.07 6.49
C HIS A 104 -8.60 -14.53 6.33
N HIS A 105 -8.70 -13.25 6.06
CA HIS A 105 -9.93 -12.49 6.02
C HIS A 105 -10.39 -12.28 4.60
N ARG A 106 -11.69 -12.11 4.42
CA ARG A 106 -12.31 -11.55 3.22
C ARG A 106 -13.28 -10.47 3.61
N LEU A 107 -13.19 -9.34 2.94
CA LEU A 107 -14.16 -8.25 2.99
C LEU A 107 -14.68 -8.00 1.58
N TYR A 108 -16.00 -8.05 1.43
CA TYR A 108 -16.72 -7.62 0.24
C TYR A 108 -17.57 -6.40 0.57
N VAL A 109 -17.50 -5.36 -0.27
CA VAL A 109 -18.30 -4.15 -0.14
C VAL A 109 -18.90 -3.81 -1.48
N ARG A 110 -20.25 -3.68 -1.52
CA ARG A 110 -21.00 -3.17 -2.67
C ARG A 110 -21.57 -1.80 -2.34
N PHE A 111 -21.51 -0.87 -3.27
CA PHE A 111 -21.95 0.49 -3.10
C PHE A 111 -22.41 1.09 -4.41
N ALA A 112 -23.20 2.16 -4.33
CA ALA A 112 -23.72 2.88 -5.45
C ALA A 112 -23.57 4.39 -5.25
N ALA A 113 -23.58 5.16 -6.34
CA ALA A 113 -23.73 6.60 -6.28
C ALA A 113 -25.21 6.95 -6.24
N ASN A 114 -25.57 7.92 -5.41
CA ASN A 114 -26.89 8.55 -5.47
C ASN A 114 -26.93 9.62 -6.59
N GLU A 115 -28.07 10.27 -6.76
CA GLU A 115 -28.28 11.32 -7.78
C GLU A 115 -27.30 12.49 -7.64
N THR A 116 -26.84 12.78 -6.44
CA THR A 116 -25.83 13.82 -6.15
C THR A 116 -24.39 13.36 -6.37
N GLY A 117 -24.16 12.08 -6.70
CA GLY A 117 -22.85 11.48 -6.87
C GLY A 117 -22.18 11.05 -5.57
N THR A 118 -22.88 11.13 -4.44
CA THR A 118 -22.39 10.65 -3.15
C THR A 118 -22.48 9.14 -3.11
N LEU A 119 -21.40 8.48 -2.66
CA LEU A 119 -21.34 7.02 -2.55
C LEU A 119 -22.04 6.54 -1.28
N SER A 120 -22.87 5.52 -1.42
CA SER A 120 -23.55 4.85 -0.30
C SER A 120 -23.30 3.35 -0.33
N VAL A 121 -22.94 2.78 0.81
CA VAL A 121 -22.77 1.34 0.97
C VAL A 121 -24.13 0.65 0.91
N LYS A 122 -24.23 -0.41 0.10
CA LYS A 122 -25.45 -1.21 -0.09
C LYS A 122 -25.33 -2.58 0.59
N GLU A 123 -24.15 -3.13 0.63
CA GLU A 123 -23.91 -4.47 1.17
C GLU A 123 -22.47 -4.58 1.66
N VAL A 124 -22.30 -5.21 2.81
CA VAL A 124 -21.00 -5.60 3.35
C VAL A 124 -21.06 -7.06 3.76
N LYS A 125 -20.10 -7.85 3.29
CA LYS A 125 -19.86 -9.21 3.77
C LYS A 125 -18.45 -9.28 4.32
N TYR A 126 -18.30 -9.81 5.50
CA TYR A 126 -17.00 -9.98 6.12
C TYR A 126 -16.91 -11.37 6.77
N GLY A 127 -15.77 -11.99 6.60
CA GLY A 127 -15.50 -13.27 7.24
C GLY A 127 -14.03 -13.58 7.30
N TYR A 128 -13.65 -14.54 8.12
CA TYR A 128 -12.28 -15.04 8.18
C TYR A 128 -12.22 -16.54 8.44
N VAL A 129 -11.10 -17.12 8.10
CA VAL A 129 -10.75 -18.51 8.37
C VAL A 129 -9.37 -18.56 9.03
N LYS A 130 -9.16 -19.50 9.95
CA LYS A 130 -7.87 -19.72 10.59
C LYS A 130 -6.85 -20.30 9.59
N ILE A 131 -5.64 -19.78 9.63
CA ILE A 131 -4.49 -20.28 8.88
C ILE A 131 -3.76 -21.29 9.78
N ASN A 132 -3.91 -22.57 9.48
CA ASN A 132 -3.18 -23.61 10.20
C ASN A 132 -1.72 -23.70 9.71
N ILE A 133 -0.83 -24.33 10.48
CA ILE A 133 0.61 -24.36 10.23
C ILE A 133 0.97 -24.88 8.82
N ASN A 134 0.16 -25.79 8.29
CA ASN A 134 0.36 -26.41 6.98
C ASN A 134 -0.57 -25.87 5.88
N ASP A 135 -1.33 -24.80 6.16
CA ASP A 135 -2.22 -24.24 5.16
C ASP A 135 -1.43 -23.32 4.20
N THR A 136 -1.75 -23.45 2.91
CA THR A 136 -1.31 -22.53 1.87
C THR A 136 -2.32 -21.40 1.70
N CYS A 137 -1.92 -20.26 1.12
CA CYS A 137 -2.85 -19.20 0.78
C CYS A 137 -3.98 -19.70 -0.12
N PHE A 138 -3.68 -20.54 -1.11
CA PHE A 138 -4.68 -21.16 -1.97
C PHE A 138 -5.74 -21.95 -1.16
N LYS A 139 -5.31 -22.80 -0.22
CA LYS A 139 -6.23 -23.62 0.59
C LYS A 139 -7.14 -22.76 1.47
N THR A 140 -6.62 -21.70 2.07
CA THR A 140 -7.45 -20.80 2.88
C THR A 140 -8.37 -19.93 2.03
N THR A 141 -7.97 -19.56 0.81
CA THR A 141 -8.85 -18.89 -0.16
C THR A 141 -10.01 -19.80 -0.56
N GLU A 142 -9.78 -21.11 -0.78
CA GLU A 142 -10.88 -22.07 -1.03
C GLU A 142 -11.83 -22.17 0.16
N LYS A 143 -11.32 -22.14 1.40
CA LYS A 143 -12.17 -22.11 2.60
C LYS A 143 -13.02 -20.84 2.63
N LEU A 144 -12.43 -19.67 2.31
CA LEU A 144 -13.16 -18.39 2.20
C LEU A 144 -14.23 -18.45 1.10
N ASN A 145 -13.91 -19.02 -0.07
CA ASN A 145 -14.89 -19.19 -1.15
C ASN A 145 -16.11 -20.00 -0.69
N LYS A 146 -15.88 -21.10 0.01
CA LYS A 146 -16.97 -21.91 0.58
C LYS A 146 -17.78 -21.14 1.61
N LEU A 147 -17.11 -20.42 2.50
CA LEU A 147 -17.75 -19.62 3.54
C LEU A 147 -18.68 -18.55 2.94
N PHE A 148 -18.24 -17.86 1.90
CA PHE A 148 -19.00 -16.79 1.24
C PHE A 148 -20.09 -17.29 0.27
N SER A 149 -20.01 -18.53 -0.21
CA SER A 149 -20.99 -19.08 -1.15
C SER A 149 -22.17 -19.76 -0.45
N VAL A 150 -21.97 -20.34 0.72
CA VAL A 150 -22.97 -21.24 1.36
C VAL A 150 -23.60 -20.64 2.63
N GLY A 151 -22.98 -19.59 3.22
CA GLY A 151 -23.50 -18.96 4.46
C GLY A 151 -23.64 -19.94 5.64
N VAL A 152 -22.79 -20.95 5.71
CA VAL A 152 -22.98 -22.12 6.59
C VAL A 152 -22.65 -21.83 8.06
N PRO A 153 -23.34 -22.48 9.01
CA PRO A 153 -22.99 -22.47 10.42
C PRO A 153 -21.55 -22.99 10.60
N THR A 154 -20.76 -22.17 11.26
CA THR A 154 -19.32 -22.27 11.25
C THR A 154 -18.80 -22.99 12.48
N PRO A 155 -17.87 -23.95 12.33
CA PRO A 155 -17.00 -24.35 13.44
C PRO A 155 -16.29 -23.14 14.02
N ALA A 156 -15.84 -23.20 15.28
CA ALA A 156 -15.15 -22.11 15.99
C ALA A 156 -13.93 -21.47 15.27
N GLU A 157 -13.50 -22.05 14.15
CA GLU A 157 -12.38 -21.58 13.32
C GLU A 157 -12.77 -20.61 12.20
N TYR A 158 -14.06 -20.26 12.06
CA TYR A 158 -14.61 -19.45 10.99
C TYR A 158 -15.50 -18.35 11.58
N TYR A 159 -15.56 -17.23 10.89
CA TYR A 159 -16.51 -16.16 11.19
C TYR A 159 -17.08 -15.62 9.88
N PHE A 160 -18.37 -15.35 9.85
CA PHE A 160 -19.05 -14.72 8.74
C PHE A 160 -20.16 -13.79 9.20
N HIS A 161 -20.24 -12.61 8.62
CA HIS A 161 -21.29 -11.65 8.86
C HIS A 161 -21.64 -10.91 7.58
N GLU A 162 -22.93 -10.70 7.36
CA GLU A 162 -23.47 -10.01 6.19
C GLU A 162 -24.46 -8.93 6.62
N ILE A 163 -24.34 -7.75 5.99
CA ILE A 163 -25.29 -6.65 6.11
C ILE A 163 -25.70 -6.26 4.70
N SER A 164 -26.97 -6.39 4.36
CA SER A 164 -27.51 -6.15 3.01
C SER A 164 -28.59 -5.07 2.95
N SER A 165 -28.89 -4.41 4.07
CA SER A 165 -29.85 -3.30 4.13
C SER A 165 -29.39 -2.22 5.09
N ASP A 166 -29.67 -0.96 4.76
CA ASP A 166 -29.36 0.20 5.59
C ASP A 166 -27.94 0.23 6.16
N CYS A 167 -26.94 0.06 5.28
CA CYS A 167 -25.52 0.13 5.64
C CYS A 167 -25.15 1.57 6.03
N ASN A 168 -25.49 1.95 7.23
CA ASN A 168 -25.11 3.24 7.83
C ASN A 168 -24.08 3.03 8.95
N ALA A 169 -23.62 4.10 9.56
CA ALA A 169 -22.60 4.04 10.62
C ALA A 169 -22.99 3.12 11.79
N VAL A 170 -24.28 2.99 12.10
CA VAL A 170 -24.79 2.15 13.20
C VAL A 170 -24.77 0.66 12.82
N THR A 171 -25.23 0.33 11.61
CA THR A 171 -25.25 -1.07 11.13
C THR A 171 -23.85 -1.63 10.88
N LEU A 172 -22.87 -0.76 10.58
CA LEU A 172 -21.48 -1.13 10.44
C LEU A 172 -20.72 -1.22 11.78
N GLU A 173 -21.38 -0.90 12.92
CA GLU A 173 -20.78 -0.96 14.25
C GLU A 173 -20.14 -2.32 14.60
N PRO A 174 -20.72 -3.49 14.25
CA PRO A 174 -20.07 -4.78 14.48
C PRO A 174 -18.71 -4.92 13.81
N PHE A 175 -18.47 -4.17 12.72
CA PHE A 175 -17.19 -4.15 12.01
C PHE A 175 -16.19 -3.14 12.58
N LYS A 176 -16.65 -2.15 13.36
CA LYS A 176 -15.77 -1.14 13.96
C LYS A 176 -14.81 -1.75 14.98
N ASN A 177 -15.27 -2.80 15.69
CA ASN A 177 -14.43 -3.52 16.66
C ASN A 177 -13.42 -4.47 16.00
N VAL A 178 -13.55 -4.73 14.70
CA VAL A 178 -12.53 -5.46 13.95
C VAL A 178 -11.44 -4.45 13.56
N ILE A 179 -10.54 -4.21 14.50
CA ILE A 179 -9.39 -3.32 14.28
C ILE A 179 -8.40 -4.05 13.37
N PHE A 180 -8.33 -3.61 12.14
CA PHE A 180 -7.27 -4.04 11.24
C PHE A 180 -6.04 -3.15 11.49
N SER A 181 -5.08 -3.67 12.23
CA SER A 181 -3.79 -3.01 12.40
C SER A 181 -3.04 -3.06 11.06
N GLY A 182 -3.11 -2.00 10.30
CA GLY A 182 -2.39 -1.86 9.04
C GLY A 182 -2.09 -0.39 8.80
N GLY A 183 -0.83 -0.06 8.53
CA GLY A 183 -0.42 1.23 8.06
C GLY A 183 -0.35 1.23 6.53
N TRP A 184 -0.35 2.39 5.95
CA TRP A 184 -0.13 2.56 4.50
C TRP A 184 0.65 3.83 4.18
N TYR A 185 1.36 3.75 3.06
CA TYR A 185 2.01 4.87 2.44
C TYR A 185 1.77 4.81 0.94
N TYR A 186 1.10 5.82 0.39
CA TYR A 186 0.83 5.94 -1.04
C TYR A 186 1.46 7.21 -1.57
N GLN A 187 2.40 7.07 -2.48
CA GLN A 187 2.93 8.15 -3.30
C GLN A 187 2.22 8.08 -4.66
N LEU A 188 1.08 8.73 -4.75
CA LEU A 188 0.29 8.82 -5.98
C LEU A 188 0.71 10.06 -6.77
N SER A 189 0.46 10.05 -8.08
CA SER A 189 0.73 11.20 -8.93
C SER A 189 0.04 12.46 -8.37
N GLY A 190 0.86 13.44 -7.97
CA GLY A 190 0.41 14.72 -7.42
C GLY A 190 -0.02 14.73 -5.94
N THR A 191 -0.05 13.58 -5.26
CA THR A 191 -0.45 13.51 -3.85
C THR A 191 0.32 12.45 -3.10
N GLN A 192 0.60 12.73 -1.84
CA GLN A 192 1.15 11.78 -0.89
C GLN A 192 0.11 11.52 0.20
N GLU A 193 -0.13 10.26 0.52
CA GLU A 193 -1.08 9.85 1.54
C GLU A 193 -0.47 8.78 2.44
N SER A 194 -0.51 9.01 3.75
CA SER A 194 0.06 8.11 4.75
C SER A 194 -0.76 8.11 6.03
N THR A 195 -0.74 7.01 6.77
CA THR A 195 -1.27 6.92 8.15
C THR A 195 -0.27 7.37 9.19
N THR A 196 0.99 7.39 8.85
CA THR A 196 2.09 7.77 9.75
C THR A 196 2.84 8.94 9.16
N GLU A 197 3.36 9.81 10.02
CA GLU A 197 4.39 10.74 9.58
C GLU A 197 5.57 9.93 9.08
N ILE A 198 6.01 10.25 7.85
CA ILE A 198 7.09 9.52 7.23
C ILE A 198 8.35 9.78 8.02
N SER A 199 8.99 8.69 8.38
CA SER A 199 10.27 8.72 9.06
C SER A 199 11.30 9.49 8.22
N ARG A 200 12.27 10.01 8.92
CA ARG A 200 13.32 10.87 8.40
C ARG A 200 14.05 10.25 7.22
N MET A 201 14.33 11.05 6.21
CA MET A 201 15.23 10.66 5.12
C MET A 201 16.53 10.08 5.69
N ASN A 202 16.95 8.93 5.18
CA ASN A 202 18.25 8.36 5.51
C ASN A 202 19.30 8.92 4.53
N LYS A 203 20.38 9.52 5.07
CA LYS A 203 21.44 10.15 4.28
C LYS A 203 22.09 9.18 3.30
N ASP A 204 22.42 7.97 3.75
CA ASP A 204 23.18 7.00 2.94
C ASP A 204 22.32 6.45 1.80
N ILE A 205 21.02 6.27 2.06
CA ILE A 205 20.03 5.88 1.06
C ILE A 205 19.86 7.02 0.04
N LEU A 206 19.69 8.26 0.52
CA LEU A 206 19.59 9.42 -0.35
C LEU A 206 20.79 9.52 -1.26
N GLU A 207 22.01 9.50 -0.71
CA GLU A 207 23.25 9.60 -1.51
C GLU A 207 23.35 8.47 -2.54
N ARG A 208 23.09 7.24 -2.14
CA ARG A 208 23.18 6.07 -3.03
C ARG A 208 22.17 6.17 -4.16
N VAL A 209 20.93 6.50 -3.87
CA VAL A 209 19.88 6.60 -4.89
C VAL A 209 20.16 7.73 -5.85
N ILE A 210 20.36 8.97 -5.36
CA ILE A 210 20.53 10.13 -6.26
C ILE A 210 21.77 10.02 -7.14
N ARG A 211 22.89 9.46 -6.66
CA ARG A 211 24.08 9.23 -7.46
C ARG A 211 23.91 8.20 -8.56
N THR A 212 22.96 7.28 -8.39
CA THR A 212 22.58 6.32 -9.44
C THR A 212 21.85 7.03 -10.59
N PHE A 213 21.03 8.04 -10.27
CA PHE A 213 20.30 8.82 -11.28
C PHE A 213 21.10 9.95 -11.90
N ASP A 214 22.05 10.51 -11.16
CA ASP A 214 22.79 11.70 -11.58
C ASP A 214 24.28 11.57 -11.21
N SER A 215 25.09 11.26 -12.21
CA SER A 215 26.55 11.11 -12.07
C SER A 215 27.28 12.44 -11.78
N SER A 216 26.62 13.59 -11.89
CA SER A 216 27.20 14.90 -11.54
C SER A 216 27.25 15.12 -10.03
N ILE A 217 26.54 14.32 -9.24
CA ILE A 217 26.49 14.42 -7.78
C ILE A 217 27.76 13.81 -7.18
N VAL A 218 28.44 14.59 -6.36
CA VAL A 218 29.67 14.20 -5.65
C VAL A 218 29.36 13.52 -4.32
N GLY A 219 28.35 14.01 -3.59
CA GLY A 219 27.97 13.44 -2.32
C GLY A 219 26.91 14.27 -1.59
N VAL A 220 26.49 13.76 -0.44
CA VAL A 220 25.50 14.37 0.43
C VAL A 220 26.11 14.65 1.81
N VAL A 221 25.85 15.83 2.34
CA VAL A 221 26.24 16.21 3.70
C VAL A 221 24.99 16.44 4.52
N GLU A 222 24.87 15.77 5.66
CA GLU A 222 23.80 16.02 6.62
C GLU A 222 24.16 17.24 7.47
N MET A 223 23.22 18.15 7.62
CA MET A 223 23.34 19.36 8.43
C MET A 223 22.15 19.42 9.38
N THR A 224 22.37 20.01 10.54
CA THR A 224 21.33 20.27 11.54
C THR A 224 21.06 21.76 11.55
N GLU A 225 19.82 22.17 11.33
CA GLU A 225 19.43 23.57 11.53
C GLU A 225 19.34 23.87 13.03
N SER A 226 20.16 24.78 13.50
CA SER A 226 20.27 25.12 14.92
C SER A 226 19.34 26.27 15.38
N GLU A 227 18.44 26.76 14.56
CA GLU A 227 17.70 27.98 14.79
C GLU A 227 16.16 27.81 14.84
N SER A 228 15.64 26.85 15.55
CA SER A 228 14.24 26.92 16.00
C SER A 228 14.16 26.60 17.48
N GLU A 229 13.47 27.44 18.26
CA GLU A 229 13.11 27.16 19.65
C GLU A 229 12.25 25.89 19.82
N ASP A 230 11.89 25.23 18.72
CA ASP A 230 11.24 23.93 18.69
C ASP A 230 12.23 22.83 19.06
N LYS A 231 11.81 22.01 20.02
CA LYS A 231 12.59 20.93 20.66
C LYS A 231 13.08 19.81 19.72
N ASN A 232 12.84 19.88 18.42
CA ASN A 232 13.33 18.93 17.42
C ASN A 232 14.09 19.65 16.30
N PRO A 233 15.43 19.59 16.28
CA PRO A 233 16.22 20.20 15.22
C PRO A 233 15.84 19.57 13.87
N SER A 234 15.48 20.41 12.91
CA SER A 234 15.20 19.94 11.54
C SER A 234 16.52 19.55 10.89
N ARG A 235 16.55 18.34 10.30
CA ARG A 235 17.70 17.87 9.52
C ARG A 235 17.50 18.30 8.07
N VAL A 236 18.59 18.75 7.46
CA VAL A 236 18.64 19.06 6.04
C VAL A 236 19.83 18.36 5.41
N TYR A 237 19.73 18.05 4.14
CA TYR A 237 20.74 17.33 3.36
C TYR A 237 21.22 18.24 2.23
N LEU A 238 22.52 18.57 2.26
CA LEU A 238 23.17 19.35 1.23
C LEU A 238 23.71 18.40 0.16
N ILE A 239 23.10 18.41 -1.03
CA ILE A 239 23.57 17.68 -2.20
C ILE A 239 24.61 18.54 -2.93
N ARG A 240 25.82 18.00 -3.12
CA ARG A 240 26.93 18.69 -3.78
C ARG A 240 27.13 18.17 -5.17
N PHE A 241 27.27 19.07 -6.14
CA PHE A 241 27.55 18.75 -7.55
C PHE A 241 29.03 18.98 -7.92
N LYS A 242 29.50 18.34 -9.01
CA LYS A 242 30.89 18.47 -9.53
C LYS A 242 31.26 19.91 -9.88
N ASN A 243 30.28 20.71 -10.31
CA ASN A 243 30.47 22.14 -10.64
C ASN A 243 30.56 23.05 -9.42
N LYS A 244 30.59 22.49 -8.19
CA LYS A 244 30.58 23.18 -6.90
C LYS A 244 29.25 23.82 -6.51
N ASP A 245 28.20 23.65 -7.30
CA ASP A 245 26.84 24.01 -6.92
C ASP A 245 26.30 23.04 -5.85
N TYR A 246 25.20 23.46 -5.21
CA TYR A 246 24.52 22.64 -4.23
C TYR A 246 22.99 22.80 -4.31
N SER A 247 22.26 21.82 -3.80
CA SER A 247 20.84 21.86 -3.52
C SER A 247 20.58 21.34 -2.11
N ILE A 248 19.54 21.85 -1.47
CA ILE A 248 19.17 21.43 -0.13
C ILE A 248 17.88 20.60 -0.20
N VAL A 249 17.89 19.48 0.49
CA VAL A 249 16.72 18.60 0.67
C VAL A 249 16.39 18.56 2.15
N THR A 250 15.13 18.80 2.50
CA THR A 250 14.66 18.67 3.88
C THR A 250 14.50 17.20 4.28
N SER A 251 14.37 16.93 5.57
CA SER A 251 14.04 15.59 6.06
C SER A 251 12.71 15.05 5.53
N LYS A 252 11.82 15.91 5.05
CA LYS A 252 10.53 15.56 4.42
C LYS A 252 10.63 15.33 2.92
N GLY A 253 11.82 15.51 2.31
CA GLY A 253 12.03 15.35 0.88
C GLY A 253 11.75 16.60 0.05
N ASP A 254 11.44 17.74 0.66
CA ASP A 254 11.27 19.00 -0.06
C ASP A 254 12.62 19.52 -0.54
N ILE A 255 12.67 20.06 -1.75
CA ILE A 255 13.91 20.50 -2.39
C ILE A 255 13.90 22.02 -2.54
N THR A 256 14.92 22.65 -2.00
CA THR A 256 15.22 24.06 -2.26
C THR A 256 16.14 24.14 -3.50
N ASN A 257 15.90 25.10 -4.38
CA ASN A 257 16.60 25.25 -5.65
C ASN A 257 16.39 24.08 -6.63
N SER A 258 15.14 23.65 -6.79
CA SER A 258 14.76 22.54 -7.71
C SER A 258 15.15 22.79 -9.18
N GLU A 259 15.33 24.06 -9.58
CA GLU A 259 15.81 24.47 -10.92
C GLU A 259 17.20 23.88 -11.29
N ARG A 260 17.99 23.50 -10.29
CA ARG A 260 19.32 22.88 -10.48
C ARG A 260 19.26 21.37 -10.73
N MET A 261 18.10 20.78 -10.53
CA MET A 261 17.93 19.34 -10.66
C MET A 261 17.18 18.98 -11.94
N SER A 262 17.65 17.94 -12.60
CA SER A 262 16.84 17.28 -13.63
C SER A 262 15.57 16.69 -13.01
N ARG A 263 14.54 16.49 -13.81
CA ARG A 263 13.32 15.86 -13.33
C ARG A 263 13.59 14.46 -12.77
N GLY A 264 14.50 13.69 -13.39
CA GLY A 264 14.91 12.38 -12.91
C GLY A 264 15.60 12.45 -11.54
N THR A 265 16.46 13.45 -11.31
CA THR A 265 17.10 13.67 -10.00
C THR A 265 16.09 14.07 -8.94
N TYR A 266 15.08 14.89 -9.30
CA TYR A 266 13.99 15.24 -8.40
C TYR A 266 13.18 13.99 -8.00
N ASP A 267 12.82 13.16 -8.96
CA ASP A 267 12.11 11.91 -8.69
C ASP A 267 12.94 10.93 -7.84
N ALA A 268 14.28 10.93 -8.04
CA ALA A 268 15.21 10.13 -7.24
C ALA A 268 15.18 10.49 -5.76
N VAL A 269 15.04 11.78 -5.40
CA VAL A 269 14.88 12.21 -4.00
C VAL A 269 13.59 11.64 -3.40
N THR A 270 12.50 11.66 -4.14
CA THR A 270 11.23 11.05 -3.70
C THR A 270 11.36 9.54 -3.51
N ILE A 271 12.05 8.85 -4.43
CA ILE A 271 12.34 7.42 -4.31
C ILE A 271 13.21 7.14 -3.08
N ALA A 272 14.26 7.94 -2.85
CA ALA A 272 15.12 7.79 -1.69
C ALA A 272 14.35 7.95 -0.36
N HIS A 273 13.42 8.89 -0.31
CA HIS A 273 12.55 9.10 0.83
C HIS A 273 11.61 7.90 1.06
N PHE A 274 11.02 7.39 -0.01
CA PHE A 274 10.16 6.21 0.02
C PHE A 274 10.93 4.96 0.49
N VAL A 275 12.13 4.72 -0.02
CA VAL A 275 12.99 3.60 0.40
C VAL A 275 13.46 3.76 1.85
N SER A 276 13.77 4.99 2.26
CA SER A 276 14.12 5.29 3.67
C SER A 276 12.97 4.94 4.62
N ALA A 277 11.73 5.27 4.24
CA ALA A 277 10.55 4.91 5.01
C ALA A 277 10.39 3.38 5.13
N ILE A 278 10.50 2.65 4.02
CA ILE A 278 10.40 1.18 4.04
C ILE A 278 11.46 0.56 4.96
N ILE A 279 12.71 1.00 4.86
CA ILE A 279 13.80 0.44 5.66
C ILE A 279 13.60 0.76 7.14
N SER A 280 13.24 1.99 7.48
CA SER A 280 12.95 2.38 8.86
C SER A 280 11.81 1.56 9.46
N ASP A 281 10.71 1.39 8.72
CA ASP A 281 9.58 0.59 9.19
C ASP A 281 9.96 -0.90 9.34
N CYS A 282 10.80 -1.44 8.44
CA CYS A 282 11.32 -2.81 8.57
C CYS A 282 12.23 -2.98 9.80
N GLU A 283 13.07 -2.00 10.10
CA GLU A 283 13.91 -1.99 11.29
C GLU A 283 13.08 -1.93 12.56
N GLU A 284 12.08 -1.04 12.62
CA GLU A 284 11.15 -0.95 13.75
C GLU A 284 10.35 -2.25 13.95
N LEU A 285 9.82 -2.84 12.87
CA LEU A 285 9.10 -4.13 12.91
C LEU A 285 9.98 -5.27 13.41
N SER A 286 11.29 -5.22 13.19
CA SER A 286 12.22 -6.23 13.70
C SER A 286 12.41 -6.19 15.22
N VAL A 287 12.17 -5.03 15.83
CA VAL A 287 12.34 -4.79 17.27
C VAL A 287 10.99 -4.81 18.02
N ARG A 288 9.92 -4.43 17.37
CA ARG A 288 8.59 -4.25 17.97
C ARG A 288 7.56 -5.07 17.23
N SER A 289 6.94 -6.02 17.92
CA SER A 289 5.88 -6.89 17.37
C SER A 289 4.49 -6.21 17.34
N ASP A 290 4.34 -5.05 17.97
CA ASP A 290 3.08 -4.29 18.06
C ASP A 290 2.87 -3.29 16.90
N ILE A 291 3.87 -3.12 16.02
CA ILE A 291 3.76 -2.24 14.85
C ILE A 291 2.99 -2.95 13.74
N PRO A 292 1.98 -2.30 13.16
CA PRO A 292 1.23 -2.90 12.06
C PRO A 292 2.08 -3.03 10.80
N SER A 293 1.90 -4.11 10.06
CA SER A 293 2.52 -4.26 8.73
C SER A 293 2.06 -3.15 7.79
N MET A 294 3.02 -2.55 7.08
CA MET A 294 2.79 -1.44 6.18
C MET A 294 2.53 -1.91 4.75
N THR A 295 1.71 -1.15 4.03
CA THR A 295 1.51 -1.28 2.58
C THR A 295 2.06 -0.03 1.89
N TYR A 296 2.94 -0.23 0.92
CA TYR A 296 3.55 0.85 0.16
C TYR A 296 3.09 0.80 -1.29
N TYR A 297 2.77 1.94 -1.85
CA TYR A 297 2.44 2.09 -3.28
C TYR A 297 3.16 3.30 -3.86
N LEU A 298 4.03 3.07 -4.83
CA LEU A 298 4.78 4.10 -5.53
C LEU A 298 4.29 4.19 -6.98
N ASP A 299 3.72 5.34 -7.36
CA ASP A 299 3.12 5.59 -8.67
C ASP A 299 3.97 6.54 -9.51
N GLU A 300 4.24 6.15 -10.77
CA GLU A 300 4.86 6.95 -11.85
C GLU A 300 6.23 7.59 -11.55
N LYS A 301 6.94 7.19 -10.49
CA LYS A 301 8.21 7.82 -10.12
C LYS A 301 9.41 7.33 -10.93
N LEU A 302 9.27 6.20 -11.61
CA LEU A 302 10.31 5.67 -12.50
C LEU A 302 10.08 6.02 -13.97
N ALA A 303 9.01 6.72 -14.31
CA ALA A 303 8.60 6.99 -15.69
C ALA A 303 9.62 7.84 -16.49
N TYR A 304 10.50 8.56 -15.81
CA TYR A 304 11.52 9.43 -16.39
C TYR A 304 12.94 8.91 -16.17
N SER A 305 13.09 7.74 -15.57
CA SER A 305 14.39 7.08 -15.42
C SER A 305 14.76 6.31 -16.68
N HIS A 306 16.07 6.14 -16.90
CA HIS A 306 16.56 5.28 -17.97
C HIS A 306 16.17 3.82 -17.69
N SER A 307 15.79 3.05 -18.69
CA SER A 307 15.30 1.66 -18.55
C SER A 307 16.26 0.72 -17.80
N GLU A 308 17.55 1.00 -17.83
CA GLU A 308 18.54 0.25 -17.04
C GLU A 308 18.48 0.58 -15.55
N LEU A 309 18.16 1.84 -15.19
CA LEU A 309 18.01 2.26 -13.80
C LEU A 309 16.76 1.64 -13.16
N GLU A 310 15.69 1.46 -13.93
CA GLU A 310 14.48 0.76 -13.45
C GLU A 310 14.79 -0.66 -12.99
N ARG A 311 15.75 -1.36 -13.64
CA ARG A 311 16.17 -2.72 -13.25
C ARG A 311 17.02 -2.75 -11.98
N ILE A 312 17.69 -1.67 -11.63
CA ILE A 312 18.55 -1.60 -10.44
C ILE A 312 17.75 -1.26 -9.18
N ILE A 313 16.65 -0.52 -9.34
CA ILE A 313 15.82 -0.04 -8.23
C ILE A 313 14.77 -1.07 -7.81
N VAL A 314 14.41 -1.96 -8.69
CA VAL A 314 13.47 -3.07 -8.48
C VAL A 314 14.22 -4.35 -8.13
#